data_9b05b2cb1894ba3182f5a08f65845e7b
#
_entry.id   9b05b2cb1894ba3182f5a08f65845e7b
#
_cell.length_a   1.000
_cell.length_b   1.000
_cell.length_c   1.000
_cell.angle_alpha   90.00
_cell.angle_beta   90.00
_cell.angle_gamma   90.00
#
_symmetry.space_group_name_H-M   'P 1'
#
loop_
_entity.id
_entity.type
_entity.pdbx_description
1 polymer ?
#
loop_
_entity_poly.entity_id
_entity_poly.type
_entity_poly.pdbx_seq_one_letter_code
_entity_poly.pdbx_strand_id
1 'polypeptide(L)'
;MKALILAAGIGKRLKPITDRIPKTLIKIRDKPILGHILSSLKKCKIKDVVIVTGYRDGLIKDYVGSGSKWGLNVSYCHNGVYQSTDNIYSVMLAGQELMGEDFILINADDLFSPTIIKRVMKKRGKIVVAVDGEGTLGSEEMKVSVNNGRVSSVSKQIDPSQAFGEDIGITKFSKQGSKAFFNRIENIIEEKGPKFWFQEAIDQLAVQNYPITYVNVEDEPWIEIDDHFDLKWAKTPISHMILDRIKSVGRRIKSIRRKKKSK
;
A
#
# COMPACT_ATOMS: atom_id res chain seq x y z
N MET A 1 11.62 4.53 12.79
CA MET A 1 10.46 4.40 11.88
C MET A 1 10.19 2.93 11.66
N LYS A 2 8.97 2.49 11.90
CA LYS A 2 8.49 1.12 11.66
C LYS A 2 7.83 1.02 10.27
N ALA A 3 7.58 -0.19 9.79
CA ALA A 3 6.72 -0.42 8.62
C ALA A 3 5.51 -1.27 9.02
N LEU A 4 4.34 -0.97 8.43
CA LEU A 4 3.13 -1.77 8.50
C LEU A 4 2.86 -2.35 7.11
N ILE A 5 2.68 -3.67 7.01
CA ILE A 5 2.34 -4.35 5.76
C ILE A 5 0.96 -5.02 5.93
N LEU A 6 0.02 -4.71 5.05
CA LEU A 6 -1.34 -5.26 5.09
C LEU A 6 -1.44 -6.50 4.19
N ALA A 7 -1.31 -7.67 4.78
CA ALA A 7 -1.24 -8.96 4.09
C ALA A 7 -2.37 -9.94 4.48
N ALA A 8 -3.52 -9.45 4.96
CA ALA A 8 -4.61 -10.30 5.44
C ALA A 8 -5.58 -10.77 4.34
N GLY A 9 -5.54 -10.16 3.16
CA GLY A 9 -6.52 -10.35 2.08
C GLY A 9 -6.45 -11.70 1.36
N ILE A 10 -7.60 -12.16 0.84
CA ILE A 10 -7.71 -13.43 0.10
C ILE A 10 -7.16 -13.32 -1.32
N GLY A 11 -7.32 -12.17 -2.00
CA GLY A 11 -6.95 -12.01 -3.40
C GLY A 11 -7.88 -12.78 -4.36
N LYS A 12 -9.20 -12.69 -4.17
CA LYS A 12 -10.23 -13.49 -4.88
C LYS A 12 -10.12 -13.43 -6.41
N ARG A 13 -9.69 -12.28 -6.97
CA ARG A 13 -9.55 -12.08 -8.42
C ARG A 13 -8.39 -12.87 -9.05
N LEU A 14 -7.51 -13.44 -8.23
CA LEU A 14 -6.37 -14.26 -8.65
C LEU A 14 -6.59 -15.77 -8.47
N LYS A 15 -7.82 -16.22 -8.21
CA LYS A 15 -8.15 -17.63 -8.21
C LYS A 15 -7.93 -18.24 -9.62
N PRO A 16 -7.49 -19.51 -9.72
CA PRO A 16 -7.31 -20.50 -8.65
C PRO A 16 -5.96 -20.43 -7.91
N ILE A 17 -5.05 -19.49 -8.27
CA ILE A 17 -3.72 -19.39 -7.64
C ILE A 17 -3.86 -19.14 -6.14
N THR A 18 -4.74 -18.21 -5.77
CA THR A 18 -4.96 -17.83 -4.37
C THR A 18 -5.75 -18.86 -3.58
N ASP A 19 -6.29 -19.90 -4.19
CA ASP A 19 -6.84 -21.04 -3.45
C ASP A 19 -5.74 -21.84 -2.71
N ARG A 20 -4.48 -21.72 -3.14
CA ARG A 20 -3.33 -22.45 -2.58
C ARG A 20 -2.38 -21.58 -1.76
N ILE A 21 -2.18 -20.34 -2.16
CA ILE A 21 -1.21 -19.40 -1.54
C ILE A 21 -1.85 -18.01 -1.39
N PRO A 22 -1.53 -17.25 -0.33
CA PRO A 22 -1.99 -15.85 -0.25
C PRO A 22 -1.40 -15.01 -1.39
N LYS A 23 -2.15 -14.00 -1.85
CA LYS A 23 -1.78 -13.08 -2.95
C LYS A 23 -0.35 -12.56 -2.80
N THR A 24 0.02 -12.15 -1.60
CA THR A 24 1.34 -11.58 -1.28
C THR A 24 2.50 -12.57 -1.43
N LEU A 25 2.22 -13.90 -1.49
CA LEU A 25 3.21 -14.93 -1.75
C LEU A 25 3.28 -15.39 -3.22
N ILE A 26 2.51 -14.79 -4.12
CA ILE A 26 2.65 -15.02 -5.56
C ILE A 26 4.03 -14.54 -5.99
N LYS A 27 4.77 -15.43 -6.67
CA LYS A 27 6.13 -15.11 -7.16
C LYS A 27 6.08 -14.23 -8.41
N ILE A 28 6.86 -13.16 -8.35
CA ILE A 28 7.22 -12.33 -9.50
C ILE A 28 8.73 -12.50 -9.69
N ARG A 29 9.13 -13.14 -10.78
CA ARG A 29 10.49 -13.63 -10.99
C ARG A 29 10.88 -14.66 -9.92
N ASP A 30 11.94 -14.39 -9.18
CA ASP A 30 12.55 -15.25 -8.17
C ASP A 30 11.95 -15.09 -6.77
N LYS A 31 11.17 -14.03 -6.53
CA LYS A 31 10.65 -13.69 -5.19
C LYS A 31 9.14 -13.48 -5.17
N PRO A 32 8.47 -13.83 -4.07
CA PRO A 32 7.11 -13.37 -3.80
C PRO A 32 7.00 -11.84 -3.73
N ILE A 33 5.81 -11.29 -3.95
CA ILE A 33 5.52 -9.86 -3.80
C ILE A 33 6.02 -9.36 -2.44
N LEU A 34 5.67 -10.04 -1.36
CA LEU A 34 6.14 -9.71 0.00
C LEU A 34 7.67 -9.70 0.11
N GLY A 35 8.36 -10.63 -0.58
CA GLY A 35 9.82 -10.66 -0.60
C GLY A 35 10.46 -9.44 -1.29
N HIS A 36 9.80 -8.88 -2.31
CA HIS A 36 10.21 -7.62 -2.93
C HIS A 36 10.02 -6.44 -1.96
N ILE A 37 8.87 -6.39 -1.25
CA ILE A 37 8.59 -5.36 -0.24
C ILE A 37 9.62 -5.40 0.88
N LEU A 38 9.88 -6.57 1.48
CA LEU A 38 10.89 -6.74 2.55
C LEU A 38 12.30 -6.34 2.08
N SER A 39 12.66 -6.69 0.84
CA SER A 39 13.93 -6.27 0.24
C SER A 39 14.02 -4.75 0.07
N SER A 40 12.90 -4.08 -0.26
CA SER A 40 12.81 -2.63 -0.39
C SER A 40 12.94 -1.94 0.96
N LEU A 41 12.29 -2.45 2.00
CA LEU A 41 12.41 -1.95 3.38
C LEU A 41 13.86 -2.04 3.88
N LYS A 42 14.53 -3.18 3.66
CA LYS A 42 15.95 -3.34 3.99
C LYS A 42 16.84 -2.29 3.30
N LYS A 43 16.63 -2.05 1.99
CA LYS A 43 17.35 -1.02 1.22
C LYS A 43 17.10 0.40 1.76
N CYS A 44 15.92 0.64 2.31
CA CYS A 44 15.54 1.90 2.94
C CYS A 44 15.93 2.01 4.42
N LYS A 45 16.63 0.99 4.98
CA LYS A 45 17.08 0.92 6.39
C LYS A 45 15.92 0.94 7.40
N ILE A 46 14.72 0.52 7.00
CA ILE A 46 13.59 0.28 7.91
C ILE A 46 13.74 -1.15 8.41
N LYS A 47 13.95 -1.32 9.72
CA LYS A 47 14.25 -2.64 10.31
C LYS A 47 13.05 -3.30 10.98
N ASP A 48 12.20 -2.52 11.62
CA ASP A 48 11.08 -3.01 12.42
C ASP A 48 9.82 -3.03 11.55
N VAL A 49 9.21 -4.20 11.40
CA VAL A 49 8.10 -4.44 10.48
C VAL A 49 6.98 -5.17 11.21
N VAL A 50 5.78 -4.60 11.16
CA VAL A 50 4.54 -5.23 11.59
C VAL A 50 3.83 -5.75 10.34
N ILE A 51 3.50 -7.05 10.29
CA ILE A 51 2.73 -7.64 9.19
C ILE A 51 1.36 -8.04 9.73
N VAL A 52 0.30 -7.44 9.16
CA VAL A 52 -1.06 -7.91 9.46
C VAL A 52 -1.38 -9.07 8.53
N THR A 53 -1.60 -10.24 9.12
CA THR A 53 -1.92 -11.47 8.43
C THR A 53 -3.40 -11.85 8.63
N GLY A 54 -3.92 -12.73 7.80
CA GLY A 54 -5.28 -13.26 7.89
C GLY A 54 -5.41 -14.53 7.07
N TYR A 55 -5.78 -14.41 5.81
CA TYR A 55 -5.88 -15.57 4.93
C TYR A 55 -4.55 -16.33 4.81
N ARG A 56 -4.56 -17.63 5.16
CA ARG A 56 -3.39 -18.53 5.10
C ARG A 56 -2.14 -17.96 5.79
N ASP A 57 -2.33 -17.36 6.95
CA ASP A 57 -1.27 -16.66 7.72
C ASP A 57 -0.05 -17.53 8.00
N GLY A 58 -0.24 -18.85 8.25
CA GLY A 58 0.86 -19.78 8.45
C GLY A 58 1.88 -19.75 7.32
N LEU A 59 1.43 -19.71 6.05
CA LEU A 59 2.34 -19.64 4.89
C LEU A 59 3.15 -18.33 4.86
N ILE A 60 2.56 -17.22 5.31
CA ILE A 60 3.28 -15.93 5.40
C ILE A 60 4.33 -16.01 6.51
N LYS A 61 3.96 -16.55 7.68
CA LYS A 61 4.87 -16.73 8.82
C LYS A 61 6.01 -17.68 8.50
N ASP A 62 5.74 -18.79 7.81
CA ASP A 62 6.76 -19.74 7.35
C ASP A 62 7.73 -19.09 6.36
N TYR A 63 7.21 -18.27 5.44
CA TYR A 63 8.05 -17.58 4.46
C TYR A 63 8.90 -16.47 5.07
N VAL A 64 8.38 -15.69 6.00
CA VAL A 64 9.07 -14.51 6.56
C VAL A 64 9.87 -14.86 7.82
N GLY A 65 9.31 -15.69 8.70
CA GLY A 65 9.88 -16.01 10.02
C GLY A 65 9.94 -14.79 10.93
N SER A 66 10.94 -14.71 11.77
CA SER A 66 11.22 -13.54 12.60
C SER A 66 11.75 -12.32 11.82
N GLY A 67 11.96 -12.46 10.51
CA GLY A 67 12.58 -11.43 9.69
C GLY A 67 14.11 -11.50 9.63
N SER A 68 14.76 -12.32 10.45
CA SER A 68 16.22 -12.38 10.57
C SER A 68 16.94 -12.66 9.23
N LYS A 69 16.41 -13.59 8.42
CA LYS A 69 16.95 -13.87 7.08
C LYS A 69 16.86 -12.68 6.11
N TRP A 70 15.99 -11.72 6.39
CA TRP A 70 15.85 -10.48 5.65
C TRP A 70 16.70 -9.34 6.23
N GLY A 71 17.26 -9.52 7.45
CA GLY A 71 17.91 -8.48 8.24
C GLY A 71 16.91 -7.47 8.79
N LEU A 72 15.71 -7.94 9.12
CA LEU A 72 14.59 -7.21 9.68
C LEU A 72 14.15 -7.85 11.00
N ASN A 73 13.41 -7.11 11.81
CA ASN A 73 12.68 -7.56 12.98
C ASN A 73 11.19 -7.56 12.63
N VAL A 74 10.55 -8.72 12.61
CA VAL A 74 9.15 -8.84 12.16
C VAL A 74 8.28 -9.28 13.33
N SER A 75 7.22 -8.51 13.59
CA SER A 75 6.08 -8.89 14.42
C SER A 75 4.83 -9.11 13.56
N TYR A 76 3.83 -9.80 14.13
CA TYR A 76 2.61 -10.16 13.42
C TYR A 76 1.37 -9.78 14.21
N CYS A 77 0.41 -9.14 13.52
CA CYS A 77 -0.96 -9.00 13.99
C CYS A 77 -1.85 -9.91 13.16
N HIS A 78 -2.72 -10.68 13.78
CA HIS A 78 -3.62 -11.60 13.05
C HIS A 78 -5.04 -11.04 12.99
N ASN A 79 -5.55 -10.83 11.78
CA ASN A 79 -6.95 -10.52 11.55
C ASN A 79 -7.74 -11.82 11.34
N GLY A 80 -8.29 -12.37 12.43
CA GLY A 80 -9.10 -13.60 12.39
C GLY A 80 -10.44 -13.45 11.70
N VAL A 81 -10.89 -12.22 11.47
CA VAL A 81 -12.19 -11.89 10.83
C VAL A 81 -12.03 -11.25 9.44
N TYR A 82 -10.91 -11.49 8.78
CA TYR A 82 -10.56 -10.91 7.47
C TYR A 82 -11.61 -11.12 6.36
N GLN A 83 -12.48 -12.11 6.50
CA GLN A 83 -13.54 -12.39 5.52
C GLN A 83 -14.71 -11.40 5.61
N SER A 84 -14.94 -10.84 6.78
CA SER A 84 -16.07 -9.97 7.11
C SER A 84 -15.69 -8.52 7.35
N THR A 85 -14.40 -8.19 7.23
CA THR A 85 -13.84 -6.84 7.43
C THR A 85 -13.00 -6.43 6.23
N ASP A 86 -12.85 -5.12 6.05
CA ASP A 86 -11.88 -4.56 5.09
C ASP A 86 -10.57 -4.14 5.79
N ASN A 87 -9.66 -3.52 5.05
CA ASN A 87 -8.30 -3.28 5.53
C ASN A 87 -8.21 -2.25 6.66
N ILE A 88 -9.22 -1.42 6.90
CA ILE A 88 -9.29 -0.51 8.07
C ILE A 88 -9.19 -1.30 9.38
N TYR A 89 -9.86 -2.45 9.47
CA TYR A 89 -9.79 -3.30 10.65
C TYR A 89 -8.41 -3.93 10.83
N SER A 90 -7.79 -4.34 9.73
CA SER A 90 -6.40 -4.82 9.75
C SER A 90 -5.44 -3.75 10.28
N VAL A 91 -5.62 -2.48 9.87
CA VAL A 91 -4.82 -1.37 10.40
C VAL A 91 -5.09 -1.15 11.89
N MET A 92 -6.36 -1.18 12.33
CA MET A 92 -6.73 -1.02 13.74
C MET A 92 -5.99 -2.02 14.64
N LEU A 93 -5.91 -3.29 14.23
CA LEU A 93 -5.21 -4.33 15.00
C LEU A 93 -3.72 -4.03 15.23
N ALA A 94 -3.08 -3.28 14.35
CA ALA A 94 -1.69 -2.87 14.52
C ALA A 94 -1.53 -1.62 15.40
N GLY A 95 -2.62 -1.04 15.90
CA GLY A 95 -2.62 0.19 16.70
C GLY A 95 -1.80 0.09 17.97
N GLN A 96 -1.81 -1.06 18.65
CA GLN A 96 -1.02 -1.27 19.88
C GLN A 96 0.49 -1.09 19.66
N GLU A 97 1.00 -1.43 18.47
CA GLU A 97 2.42 -1.31 18.12
C GLU A 97 2.79 0.01 17.46
N LEU A 98 1.82 0.70 16.87
CA LEU A 98 2.08 1.80 15.93
C LEU A 98 1.46 3.15 16.33
N MET A 99 0.44 3.18 17.18
CA MET A 99 -0.13 4.45 17.62
C MET A 99 0.91 5.26 18.41
N GLY A 100 1.17 6.48 17.96
CA GLY A 100 2.21 7.34 18.54
C GLY A 100 3.63 7.05 18.06
N GLU A 101 3.80 6.19 17.06
CA GLU A 101 5.08 5.91 16.42
C GLU A 101 5.17 6.51 15.01
N ASP A 102 6.40 6.79 14.57
CA ASP A 102 6.65 7.08 13.15
C ASP A 102 6.62 5.76 12.37
N PHE A 103 5.72 5.65 11.39
CA PHE A 103 5.65 4.44 10.56
C PHE A 103 5.29 4.74 9.10
N ILE A 104 5.52 3.74 8.24
CA ILE A 104 5.07 3.72 6.85
C ILE A 104 4.15 2.52 6.65
N LEU A 105 2.94 2.76 6.13
CA LEU A 105 1.99 1.74 5.73
C LEU A 105 2.23 1.38 4.28
N ILE A 106 2.15 0.09 3.94
CA ILE A 106 2.37 -0.45 2.61
C ILE A 106 1.33 -1.55 2.35
N ASN A 107 0.61 -1.45 1.25
CA ASN A 107 -0.21 -2.55 0.76
C ASN A 107 0.67 -3.71 0.27
N ALA A 108 0.25 -4.95 0.55
CA ALA A 108 1.06 -6.13 0.28
C ALA A 108 0.92 -6.69 -1.16
N ASP A 109 0.24 -5.99 -2.03
CA ASP A 109 -0.02 -6.34 -3.42
C ASP A 109 0.71 -5.46 -4.43
N ASP A 110 1.47 -4.48 -3.94
CA ASP A 110 2.23 -3.56 -4.77
C ASP A 110 3.69 -3.99 -4.97
N LEU A 111 4.12 -3.92 -6.22
CA LEU A 111 5.54 -3.91 -6.58
C LEU A 111 5.96 -2.49 -6.92
N PHE A 112 7.01 -2.00 -6.28
CA PHE A 112 7.43 -0.61 -6.43
C PHE A 112 8.94 -0.42 -6.29
N SER A 113 9.45 0.67 -6.86
CA SER A 113 10.82 1.12 -6.65
C SER A 113 11.06 1.51 -5.19
N PRO A 114 12.16 1.06 -4.55
CA PRO A 114 12.55 1.53 -3.22
C PRO A 114 12.72 3.05 -3.13
N THR A 115 12.89 3.73 -4.27
CA THR A 115 12.99 5.20 -4.33
C THR A 115 11.71 5.86 -3.85
N ILE A 116 10.54 5.25 -4.10
CA ILE A 116 9.25 5.74 -3.61
C ILE A 116 9.27 5.83 -2.08
N ILE A 117 9.66 4.75 -1.38
CA ILE A 117 9.79 4.78 0.09
C ILE A 117 10.74 5.89 0.53
N LYS A 118 11.92 6.03 -0.12
CA LYS A 118 12.90 7.07 0.23
C LYS A 118 12.34 8.47 0.07
N ARG A 119 11.59 8.74 -1.01
CA ARG A 119 10.94 10.04 -1.24
C ARG A 119 9.88 10.34 -0.18
N VAL A 120 9.02 9.37 0.13
CA VAL A 120 7.99 9.48 1.17
C VAL A 120 8.61 9.72 2.55
N MET A 121 9.68 8.98 2.90
CA MET A 121 10.43 9.18 4.15
C MET A 121 11.03 10.59 4.26
N LYS A 122 11.59 11.11 3.16
CA LYS A 122 12.25 12.43 3.13
C LYS A 122 11.26 13.59 3.19
N LYS A 123 10.05 13.42 2.68
CA LYS A 123 9.03 14.46 2.68
C LYS A 123 8.60 14.80 4.10
N ARG A 124 8.62 16.09 4.46
CA ARG A 124 8.09 16.57 5.74
C ARG A 124 6.57 16.56 5.72
N GLY A 125 5.95 16.17 6.81
CA GLY A 125 4.49 16.13 6.98
C GLY A 125 4.07 15.19 8.10
N LYS A 126 2.90 15.45 8.69
CA LYS A 126 2.31 14.57 9.72
C LYS A 126 1.83 13.28 9.09
N ILE A 127 1.16 13.37 7.95
CA ILE A 127 0.76 12.27 7.07
C ILE A 127 1.26 12.62 5.68
N VAL A 128 1.87 11.66 4.97
CA VAL A 128 2.42 11.83 3.63
C VAL A 128 1.98 10.66 2.75
N VAL A 129 1.13 10.94 1.77
CA VAL A 129 0.61 9.94 0.81
C VAL A 129 1.47 9.90 -0.43
N ALA A 130 1.82 8.72 -0.91
CA ALA A 130 2.44 8.55 -2.23
C ALA A 130 1.35 8.55 -3.30
N VAL A 131 1.41 9.52 -4.20
CA VAL A 131 0.40 9.72 -5.24
C VAL A 131 1.03 9.64 -6.61
N ASP A 132 0.40 8.90 -7.48
CA ASP A 132 0.76 8.86 -8.87
C ASP A 132 -0.12 9.84 -9.66
N GLY A 133 0.46 10.96 -10.09
CA GLY A 133 -0.22 12.07 -10.77
C GLY A 133 -0.48 11.87 -12.26
N GLU A 134 0.02 10.80 -12.89
CA GLU A 134 -0.17 10.55 -14.32
C GLU A 134 -1.31 9.57 -14.63
N GLY A 135 -1.95 9.77 -15.77
CA GLY A 135 -2.83 8.82 -16.43
C GLY A 135 -4.32 9.02 -16.19
N THR A 136 -5.08 8.28 -16.95
CA THR A 136 -6.55 8.29 -16.87
C THR A 136 -7.00 7.44 -15.69
N LEU A 137 -7.67 8.05 -14.74
CA LEU A 137 -8.26 7.37 -13.58
C LEU A 137 -9.65 6.84 -13.94
N GLY A 138 -9.98 5.65 -13.48
CA GLY A 138 -11.30 5.03 -13.60
C GLY A 138 -12.07 5.03 -12.27
N SER A 139 -13.11 4.20 -12.18
CA SER A 139 -13.92 4.03 -10.97
C SER A 139 -13.22 3.20 -9.88
N GLU A 140 -12.29 2.32 -10.27
CA GLU A 140 -11.65 1.36 -9.35
C GLU A 140 -10.51 1.95 -8.53
N GLU A 141 -9.87 3.01 -9.04
CA GLU A 141 -8.69 3.60 -8.42
C GLU A 141 -9.06 4.42 -7.18
N MET A 142 -8.21 4.34 -6.15
CA MET A 142 -8.29 5.23 -4.98
C MET A 142 -7.73 6.60 -5.36
N LYS A 143 -8.64 7.52 -5.67
CA LYS A 143 -8.29 8.85 -6.17
C LYS A 143 -7.92 9.81 -5.05
N VAL A 144 -7.05 10.75 -5.37
CA VAL A 144 -6.59 11.80 -4.45
C VAL A 144 -6.87 13.15 -5.10
N SER A 145 -7.57 14.03 -4.39
CA SER A 145 -7.68 15.45 -4.73
C SER A 145 -6.69 16.28 -3.93
N VAL A 146 -6.14 17.29 -4.56
CA VAL A 146 -5.15 18.19 -3.97
C VAL A 146 -5.64 19.63 -4.10
N ASN A 147 -5.58 20.37 -2.99
CA ASN A 147 -5.85 21.80 -2.96
C ASN A 147 -4.74 22.52 -2.20
N ASN A 148 -4.23 23.63 -2.75
CA ASN A 148 -3.14 24.42 -2.17
C ASN A 148 -1.94 23.58 -1.69
N GLY A 149 -1.52 22.57 -2.49
CA GLY A 149 -0.38 21.71 -2.20
C GLY A 149 -0.60 20.69 -1.07
N ARG A 150 -1.85 20.48 -0.64
CA ARG A 150 -2.24 19.50 0.38
C ARG A 150 -3.29 18.53 -0.18
N VAL A 151 -3.33 17.33 0.35
CA VAL A 151 -4.42 16.38 0.08
C VAL A 151 -5.69 16.94 0.71
N SER A 152 -6.74 17.09 -0.10
CA SER A 152 -8.05 17.58 0.31
C SER A 152 -9.09 16.47 0.39
N SER A 153 -8.90 15.36 -0.34
CA SER A 153 -9.77 14.17 -0.28
C SER A 153 -9.03 12.94 -0.82
N VAL A 154 -9.41 11.75 -0.32
CA VAL A 154 -8.91 10.44 -0.79
C VAL A 154 -10.08 9.48 -0.88
N SER A 155 -10.63 9.25 -2.08
CA SER A 155 -11.82 8.42 -2.25
C SER A 155 -11.91 7.82 -3.66
N LYS A 156 -12.52 6.65 -3.78
CA LYS A 156 -12.94 6.10 -5.07
C LYS A 156 -14.06 6.91 -5.73
N GLN A 157 -14.80 7.67 -4.95
CA GLN A 157 -15.95 8.45 -5.42
C GLN A 157 -15.57 9.81 -6.03
N ILE A 158 -14.31 10.23 -5.90
CA ILE A 158 -13.84 11.46 -6.57
C ILE A 158 -14.01 11.30 -8.08
N ASP A 159 -14.56 12.34 -8.72
CA ASP A 159 -14.62 12.41 -10.18
C ASP A 159 -13.20 12.32 -10.76
N PRO A 160 -12.94 11.39 -11.68
CA PRO A 160 -11.62 11.24 -12.29
C PRO A 160 -11.05 12.53 -12.89
N SER A 161 -11.92 13.41 -13.40
CA SER A 161 -11.52 14.70 -13.99
C SER A 161 -11.04 15.73 -12.94
N GLN A 162 -11.43 15.55 -11.68
CA GLN A 162 -11.06 16.41 -10.55
C GLN A 162 -9.95 15.82 -9.67
N ALA A 163 -9.54 14.61 -9.96
CA ALA A 163 -8.49 13.95 -9.22
C ALA A 163 -7.10 14.44 -9.67
N PHE A 164 -6.22 14.70 -8.71
CA PHE A 164 -4.80 14.94 -8.97
C PHE A 164 -4.10 13.65 -9.41
N GLY A 165 -4.47 12.51 -8.81
CA GLY A 165 -3.82 11.24 -9.09
C GLY A 165 -4.41 10.09 -8.26
N GLU A 166 -3.65 8.99 -8.17
CA GLU A 166 -4.02 7.78 -7.47
C GLU A 166 -3.14 7.55 -6.23
N ASP A 167 -3.75 7.23 -5.07
CA ASP A 167 -3.03 6.67 -3.93
C ASP A 167 -2.50 5.28 -4.30
N ILE A 168 -1.20 5.11 -4.21
CA ILE A 168 -0.53 3.84 -4.53
C ILE A 168 -0.37 2.91 -3.32
N GLY A 169 -1.13 3.13 -2.25
CA GLY A 169 -1.08 2.27 -1.06
C GLY A 169 0.18 2.40 -0.20
N ILE A 170 0.94 3.51 -0.34
CA ILE A 170 2.13 3.79 0.47
C ILE A 170 1.94 5.13 1.19
N THR A 171 1.79 5.10 2.51
CA THR A 171 1.56 6.29 3.32
C THR A 171 2.46 6.33 4.54
N LYS A 172 3.14 7.46 4.78
CA LYS A 172 3.94 7.69 5.98
C LYS A 172 3.14 8.46 7.01
N PHE A 173 3.29 8.07 8.26
CA PHE A 173 2.73 8.73 9.43
C PHE A 173 3.84 9.14 10.39
N SER A 174 3.83 10.40 10.83
CA SER A 174 4.62 10.85 11.99
C SER A 174 3.94 10.39 13.28
N LYS A 175 4.61 10.49 14.44
CA LYS A 175 4.01 10.20 15.76
C LYS A 175 2.68 10.91 15.98
N GLN A 176 2.57 12.18 15.58
CA GLN A 176 1.33 12.93 15.69
C GLN A 176 0.29 12.49 14.64
N GLY A 177 0.75 12.23 13.42
CA GLY A 177 -0.11 11.73 12.33
C GLY A 177 -0.68 10.36 12.66
N SER A 178 0.12 9.47 13.25
CA SER A 178 -0.33 8.14 13.63
C SER A 178 -1.40 8.19 14.72
N LYS A 179 -1.25 9.03 15.75
CA LYS A 179 -2.29 9.22 16.77
C LYS A 179 -3.60 9.72 16.18
N ALA A 180 -3.55 10.75 15.32
CA ALA A 180 -4.75 11.26 14.65
C ALA A 180 -5.42 10.19 13.76
N PHE A 181 -4.62 9.41 13.04
CA PHE A 181 -5.07 8.37 12.14
C PHE A 181 -5.74 7.20 12.89
N PHE A 182 -5.10 6.67 13.92
CA PHE A 182 -5.68 5.56 14.69
C PHE A 182 -6.94 5.98 15.45
N ASN A 183 -6.96 7.15 16.08
CA ASN A 183 -8.17 7.68 16.72
C ASN A 183 -9.34 7.82 15.71
N ARG A 184 -9.03 8.25 14.48
CA ARG A 184 -10.06 8.35 13.43
C ARG A 184 -10.55 6.97 12.99
N ILE A 185 -9.67 5.98 12.87
CA ILE A 185 -10.02 4.59 12.57
C ILE A 185 -10.96 4.01 13.64
N GLU A 186 -10.63 4.19 14.92
CA GLU A 186 -11.47 3.74 16.04
C GLU A 186 -12.87 4.33 15.93
N ASN A 187 -12.98 5.65 15.75
CA ASN A 187 -14.29 6.32 15.58
C ASN A 187 -15.07 5.78 14.38
N ILE A 188 -14.44 5.58 13.23
CA ILE A 188 -15.12 5.03 12.05
C ILE A 188 -15.64 3.62 12.31
N ILE A 189 -14.85 2.78 12.95
CA ILE A 189 -15.26 1.39 13.24
C ILE A 189 -16.39 1.36 14.27
N GLU A 190 -16.35 2.20 15.30
CA GLU A 190 -17.41 2.33 16.29
C GLU A 190 -18.72 2.84 15.69
N GLU A 191 -18.66 3.86 14.83
CA GLU A 191 -19.84 4.50 14.25
C GLU A 191 -20.43 3.74 13.06
N LYS A 192 -19.58 3.17 12.18
CA LYS A 192 -19.97 2.66 10.85
C LYS A 192 -19.61 1.18 10.64
N GLY A 193 -18.84 0.59 11.57
CA GLY A 193 -18.34 -0.79 11.46
C GLY A 193 -17.04 -0.92 10.65
N PRO A 194 -16.52 -2.17 10.50
CA PRO A 194 -15.17 -2.43 9.99
C PRO A 194 -15.08 -2.64 8.48
N LYS A 195 -16.10 -2.30 7.70
CA LYS A 195 -16.14 -2.53 6.23
C LYS A 195 -15.79 -1.29 5.43
N PHE A 196 -14.61 -0.75 5.68
CA PHE A 196 -14.05 0.41 4.97
C PHE A 196 -12.58 0.16 4.62
N TRP A 197 -12.07 0.88 3.63
CA TRP A 197 -10.63 1.00 3.41
C TRP A 197 -10.06 2.01 4.42
N PHE A 198 -8.80 1.82 4.80
CA PHE A 198 -8.12 2.75 5.72
C PHE A 198 -8.03 4.18 5.18
N GLN A 199 -8.12 4.34 3.88
CA GLN A 199 -8.18 5.65 3.22
C GLN A 199 -9.37 6.50 3.66
N GLU A 200 -10.48 5.89 4.11
CA GLU A 200 -11.59 6.62 4.71
C GLU A 200 -11.15 7.48 5.90
N ALA A 201 -10.24 6.97 6.74
CA ALA A 201 -9.71 7.74 7.85
C ALA A 201 -8.81 8.91 7.38
N ILE A 202 -8.06 8.71 6.30
CA ILE A 202 -7.25 9.77 5.68
C ILE A 202 -8.17 10.83 5.06
N ASP A 203 -9.22 10.42 4.37
CA ASP A 203 -10.21 11.31 3.76
C ASP A 203 -10.89 12.19 4.80
N GLN A 204 -11.43 11.59 5.86
CA GLN A 204 -12.10 12.35 6.93
C GLN A 204 -11.15 13.34 7.63
N LEU A 205 -9.88 12.96 7.82
CA LEU A 205 -8.87 13.89 8.35
C LEU A 205 -8.60 15.02 7.36
N ALA A 206 -8.50 14.74 6.05
CA ALA A 206 -8.29 15.76 5.02
C ALA A 206 -9.45 16.75 4.96
N VAL A 207 -10.69 16.25 4.94
CA VAL A 207 -11.93 17.09 4.96
C VAL A 207 -11.98 17.97 6.22
N GLN A 208 -11.46 17.51 7.34
CA GLN A 208 -11.34 18.28 8.58
C GLN A 208 -10.11 19.22 8.60
N ASN A 209 -9.46 19.43 7.45
CA ASN A 209 -8.29 20.29 7.30
C ASN A 209 -7.06 19.82 8.10
N TYR A 210 -6.98 18.54 8.47
CA TYR A 210 -5.74 18.01 9.05
C TYR A 210 -4.63 18.07 7.99
N PRO A 211 -3.39 18.52 8.35
CA PRO A 211 -2.35 18.77 7.35
C PRO A 211 -1.79 17.47 6.79
N ILE A 212 -2.31 17.03 5.66
CA ILE A 212 -1.86 15.87 4.89
C ILE A 212 -1.14 16.39 3.65
N THR A 213 0.07 15.89 3.42
CA THR A 213 0.87 16.21 2.24
C THR A 213 1.00 14.98 1.34
N TYR A 214 1.55 15.17 0.14
CA TYR A 214 1.78 14.08 -0.78
C TYR A 214 3.18 14.13 -1.42
N VAL A 215 3.58 13.01 -2.01
CA VAL A 215 4.73 12.89 -2.89
C VAL A 215 4.22 12.36 -4.22
N ASN A 216 4.40 13.14 -5.29
CA ASN A 216 4.13 12.65 -6.63
C ASN A 216 5.23 11.66 -7.05
N VAL A 217 4.83 10.47 -7.48
CA VAL A 217 5.73 9.36 -7.84
C VAL A 217 5.55 8.90 -9.28
N GLU A 218 4.94 9.72 -10.13
CA GLU A 218 4.64 9.42 -11.54
C GLU A 218 5.86 8.96 -12.36
N ASP A 219 7.06 9.39 -11.99
CA ASP A 219 8.33 9.04 -12.63
C ASP A 219 8.98 7.76 -12.08
N GLU A 220 8.39 7.13 -11.06
CA GLU A 220 8.92 5.91 -10.45
C GLU A 220 8.09 4.68 -10.85
N PRO A 221 8.75 3.55 -11.14
CA PRO A 221 8.03 2.35 -11.53
C PRO A 221 7.32 1.69 -10.34
N TRP A 222 6.05 1.39 -10.54
CA TRP A 222 5.23 0.62 -9.61
C TRP A 222 4.10 -0.10 -10.35
N ILE A 223 3.54 -1.14 -9.74
CA ILE A 223 2.37 -1.87 -10.22
C ILE A 223 1.64 -2.53 -9.05
N GLU A 224 0.34 -2.37 -8.99
CA GLU A 224 -0.55 -3.17 -8.16
C GLU A 224 -0.95 -4.44 -8.91
N ILE A 225 -0.93 -5.58 -8.22
CA ILE A 225 -1.26 -6.89 -8.81
C ILE A 225 -2.61 -7.32 -8.26
N ASP A 226 -3.68 -7.01 -8.96
CA ASP A 226 -5.03 -7.27 -8.51
C ASP A 226 -5.70 -8.44 -9.20
N ASP A 227 -5.37 -8.67 -10.47
CA ASP A 227 -5.97 -9.71 -11.30
C ASP A 227 -4.93 -10.47 -12.14
N HIS A 228 -5.39 -11.44 -12.94
CA HIS A 228 -4.52 -12.22 -13.81
C HIS A 228 -3.84 -11.41 -14.89
N PHE A 229 -4.44 -10.30 -15.31
CA PHE A 229 -3.84 -9.42 -16.30
C PHE A 229 -2.65 -8.66 -15.70
N ASP A 230 -2.80 -8.14 -14.48
CA ASP A 230 -1.71 -7.49 -13.74
C ASP A 230 -0.57 -8.46 -13.47
N LEU A 231 -0.93 -9.68 -13.03
CA LEU A 231 0.04 -10.73 -12.77
C LEU A 231 0.83 -11.09 -14.04
N LYS A 232 0.17 -11.18 -15.18
CA LYS A 232 0.82 -11.42 -16.47
C LYS A 232 1.79 -10.28 -16.81
N TRP A 233 1.35 -9.03 -16.63
CA TRP A 233 2.18 -7.85 -16.85
C TRP A 233 3.39 -7.81 -15.91
N ALA A 234 3.20 -8.05 -14.63
CA ALA A 234 4.29 -8.09 -13.64
C ALA A 234 5.34 -9.17 -13.94
N LYS A 235 5.01 -10.19 -14.76
CA LYS A 235 5.92 -11.26 -15.17
C LYS A 235 6.58 -11.03 -16.54
N THR A 236 6.27 -9.94 -17.24
CA THR A 236 6.89 -9.68 -18.56
C THR A 236 8.34 -9.19 -18.42
N PRO A 237 9.22 -9.44 -19.41
CA PRO A 237 10.57 -8.91 -19.39
C PRO A 237 10.64 -7.38 -19.26
N ILE A 238 9.66 -6.66 -19.82
CA ILE A 238 9.59 -5.18 -19.74
C ILE A 238 9.38 -4.71 -18.30
N SER A 239 8.43 -5.30 -17.58
CA SER A 239 8.23 -4.97 -16.16
C SER A 239 9.41 -5.40 -15.30
N HIS A 240 10.06 -6.53 -15.66
CA HIS A 240 11.29 -6.96 -15.01
C HIS A 240 12.43 -5.96 -15.20
N MET A 241 12.61 -5.43 -16.41
CA MET A 241 13.61 -4.37 -16.67
C MET A 241 13.33 -3.11 -15.86
N ILE A 242 12.05 -2.75 -15.66
CA ILE A 242 11.67 -1.59 -14.85
C ILE A 242 12.03 -1.82 -13.38
N LEU A 243 11.76 -3.01 -12.84
CA LEU A 243 12.11 -3.37 -11.47
C LEU A 243 13.62 -3.52 -11.25
N ASP A 244 14.36 -3.95 -12.28
CA ASP A 244 15.83 -4.12 -12.21
C ASP A 244 16.59 -2.80 -12.42
N ARG A 245 16.09 -1.95 -13.29
CA ARG A 245 16.73 -0.66 -13.63
C ARG A 245 16.16 0.49 -12.80
N ILE A 246 16.47 0.54 -11.54
CA ILE A 246 16.17 1.67 -10.65
C ILE A 246 16.77 3.01 -11.15
N LYS A 247 17.39 3.07 -12.33
CA LYS A 247 18.16 4.23 -12.79
C LYS A 247 17.71 4.87 -14.10
N SER A 248 16.81 4.28 -14.86
CA SER A 248 16.44 4.93 -16.13
C SER A 248 15.08 4.48 -16.64
N VAL A 249 14.22 5.41 -16.89
CA VAL A 249 12.97 5.40 -17.64
C VAL A 249 11.72 5.25 -16.78
N GLY A 250 11.16 6.38 -16.38
CA GLY A 250 9.81 6.53 -15.89
C GLY A 250 8.78 6.13 -16.94
N ARG A 251 8.41 4.84 -17.00
CA ARG A 251 7.23 4.37 -17.71
C ARG A 251 6.35 3.58 -16.75
N ARG A 252 5.21 4.15 -16.51
CA ARG A 252 4.13 3.59 -15.71
C ARG A 252 3.57 2.34 -16.35
N ILE A 253 3.59 1.24 -15.64
CA ILE A 253 3.00 -0.02 -16.13
C ILE A 253 1.47 0.08 -16.16
N LYS A 254 0.85 0.76 -15.18
CA LYS A 254 -0.60 0.98 -15.15
C LYS A 254 -1.13 1.83 -16.32
N SER A 255 -0.42 2.86 -16.76
CA SER A 255 -0.86 3.67 -17.90
C SER A 255 -0.87 2.89 -19.21
N ILE A 256 0.07 1.97 -19.37
CA ILE A 256 0.12 1.06 -20.52
C ILE A 256 -1.04 0.06 -20.47
N ARG A 257 -1.39 -0.45 -19.28
CA ARG A 257 -2.51 -1.35 -19.05
C ARG A 257 -3.84 -0.71 -19.45
N ARG A 258 -4.09 0.54 -19.05
CA ARG A 258 -5.33 1.27 -19.38
C ARG A 258 -5.51 1.50 -20.87
N LYS A 259 -4.46 1.88 -21.60
CA LYS A 259 -4.49 2.05 -23.06
C LYS A 259 -4.82 0.76 -23.83
N LYS A 260 -4.60 -0.42 -23.22
CA LYS A 260 -4.95 -1.72 -23.83
C LYS A 260 -6.33 -2.24 -23.43
N LYS A 261 -6.91 -1.81 -22.32
CA LYS A 261 -8.31 -2.13 -21.94
C LYS A 261 -9.33 -1.25 -22.68
N SER A 262 -8.90 -0.14 -23.27
CA SER A 262 -9.76 0.78 -24.05
C SER A 262 -9.71 0.52 -25.57
N LYS A 263 -9.03 -0.52 -26.01
CA LYS A 263 -9.07 -1.09 -27.37
C LYS A 263 -9.66 -2.50 -27.32
#